data_a7cd3fa976d2c32898d204b5ac998669
#
_entry.id   a7cd3fa976d2c32898d204b5ac998669
#
_cell.length_a   1.000
_cell.length_b   1.000
_cell.length_c   1.000
_cell.angle_alpha   90.00
_cell.angle_beta   90.00
_cell.angle_gamma   90.00
#
_symmetry.space_group_name_H-M   'P 1'
#
loop_
_entity.id
_entity.type
_entity.pdbx_description
1 polymer ?
#
loop_
_entity_poly.entity_id
_entity_poly.type
_entity_poly.pdbx_seq_one_letter_code
_entity_poly.pdbx_strand_id
1 'polypeptide(L)'
;VIHIMLQPLSRETNYLDLPELLKALEKRKTSYYLQGIPQLNGPAKAQYLEKGSEHLQNFEERLNKSSAICIQIDDEDYLLTQIKPPAHILIVGGGVDARPLAEMAVALCWEVTLCDPRPANGRRENFMTVNEILRCEPNDLSDEPLFQHFDAAIVMTHNLRLDADAIAVLQNSNVRYLGLLGPIIRKQRVLSLAKLSEDKLRISISGPAGLRLGGELPEEIALSILAECQSTMNSTKATALSYGK
;
A
#
# COMPACT_ATOMS: atom_id res chain seq x y z
N VAL A 1 8.85 7.22 31.21
CA VAL A 1 10.15 6.55 31.03
C VAL A 1 10.10 5.86 29.68
N ILE A 2 11.15 6.04 28.85
CA ILE A 2 11.31 5.38 27.57
C ILE A 2 12.42 4.34 27.75
N HIS A 3 12.16 3.10 27.35
CA HIS A 3 13.15 2.03 27.33
C HIS A 3 13.60 1.80 25.88
N ILE A 4 14.90 1.80 25.65
CA ILE A 4 15.50 1.58 24.33
C ILE A 4 16.32 0.29 24.41
N MET A 5 16.01 -0.65 23.51
CA MET A 5 16.75 -1.88 23.35
C MET A 5 17.74 -1.74 22.19
N LEU A 6 19.02 -2.04 22.44
CA LEU A 6 20.08 -2.09 21.43
C LEU A 6 20.56 -3.52 21.29
N GLN A 7 20.52 -4.05 20.10
CA GLN A 7 20.99 -5.41 19.81
C GLN A 7 22.11 -5.38 18.75
N PRO A 8 23.29 -5.92 19.03
CA PRO A 8 24.38 -5.99 18.08
C PRO A 8 24.04 -6.99 16.96
N LEU A 9 24.34 -6.62 15.72
CA LEU A 9 24.24 -7.49 14.56
C LEU A 9 25.60 -8.12 14.27
N SER A 10 25.67 -9.45 14.20
CA SER A 10 26.89 -10.17 13.87
C SER A 10 26.59 -11.38 12.98
N ARG A 11 27.64 -11.93 12.33
CA ARG A 11 27.53 -13.19 11.57
C ARG A 11 27.20 -14.38 12.48
N GLU A 12 27.69 -14.35 13.71
CA GLU A 12 27.47 -15.40 14.70
C GLU A 12 25.99 -15.55 15.09
N THR A 13 25.26 -14.44 15.07
CA THR A 13 23.82 -14.40 15.33
C THR A 13 22.97 -14.45 14.06
N ASN A 14 23.57 -14.80 12.90
CA ASN A 14 22.91 -14.72 11.60
C ASN A 14 22.22 -13.35 11.38
N TYR A 15 22.85 -12.28 11.84
CA TYR A 15 22.29 -10.91 11.78
C TYR A 15 20.87 -10.84 12.36
N LEU A 16 20.55 -11.67 13.36
CA LEU A 16 19.24 -11.77 14.01
C LEU A 16 18.10 -12.05 13.00
N ASP A 17 18.31 -12.88 12.00
CA ASP A 17 17.37 -13.27 10.93
C ASP A 17 16.85 -12.10 10.07
N LEU A 18 17.50 -10.93 10.11
CA LEU A 18 17.12 -9.81 9.23
C LEU A 18 17.24 -10.12 7.72
N PRO A 19 18.21 -10.95 7.25
CA PRO A 19 18.24 -11.35 5.84
C PRO A 19 17.00 -12.15 5.40
N GLU A 20 16.44 -12.99 6.25
CA GLU A 20 15.23 -13.76 5.99
C GLU A 20 14.00 -12.85 5.95
N LEU A 21 13.93 -11.92 6.89
CA LEU A 21 12.90 -10.88 6.89
C LEU A 21 12.94 -10.05 5.61
N LEU A 22 14.14 -9.60 5.18
CA LEU A 22 14.30 -8.83 3.94
C LEU A 22 13.79 -9.61 2.73
N LYS A 23 14.21 -10.86 2.57
CA LYS A 23 13.76 -11.73 1.47
C LYS A 23 12.23 -11.92 1.45
N ALA A 24 11.59 -11.95 2.60
CA ALA A 24 10.14 -12.06 2.68
C ALA A 24 9.44 -10.75 2.27
N LEU A 25 9.98 -9.61 2.69
CA LEU A 25 9.48 -8.28 2.29
C LEU A 25 9.66 -8.02 0.79
N GLU A 26 10.78 -8.42 0.19
CA GLU A 26 11.02 -8.38 -1.27
C GLU A 26 9.97 -9.20 -2.05
N LYS A 27 9.50 -10.32 -1.47
CA LYS A 27 8.40 -11.12 -2.00
C LYS A 27 7.01 -10.59 -1.62
N ARG A 28 6.93 -9.39 -1.07
CA ARG A 28 5.71 -8.72 -0.62
C ARG A 28 4.89 -9.52 0.40
N LYS A 29 5.57 -10.32 1.23
CA LYS A 29 4.93 -11.10 2.29
C LYS A 29 4.89 -10.32 3.59
N THR A 30 3.73 -10.27 4.24
CA THR A 30 3.63 -9.86 5.65
C THR A 30 4.42 -10.83 6.50
N SER A 31 5.27 -10.32 7.34
CA SER A 31 6.24 -11.04 8.16
C SER A 31 6.08 -10.67 9.62
N TYR A 32 6.65 -11.50 10.48
CA TYR A 32 6.64 -11.24 11.91
C TYR A 32 8.08 -11.35 12.43
N TYR A 33 8.42 -10.51 13.36
CA TYR A 33 9.74 -10.47 13.95
C TYR A 33 9.64 -10.53 15.46
N LEU A 34 10.19 -11.59 16.03
CA LEU A 34 10.19 -11.86 17.45
C LEU A 34 11.54 -11.46 18.04
N GLN A 35 11.57 -10.51 18.93
CA GLN A 35 12.79 -10.02 19.57
C GLN A 35 12.74 -10.27 21.05
N GLY A 36 13.73 -10.99 21.60
CA GLY A 36 13.88 -11.15 23.04
C GLY A 36 14.19 -9.81 23.70
N ILE A 37 13.46 -9.51 24.76
CA ILE A 37 13.73 -8.33 25.61
C ILE A 37 14.76 -8.77 26.65
N PRO A 38 16.04 -8.34 26.56
CA PRO A 38 17.08 -8.85 27.43
C PRO A 38 16.84 -8.42 28.87
N GLN A 39 16.84 -9.36 29.80
CA GLN A 39 17.15 -9.09 31.18
C GLN A 39 18.67 -8.80 31.24
N LEU A 40 19.10 -7.86 32.10
CA LEU A 40 20.48 -7.36 32.21
C LEU A 40 21.56 -8.35 31.73
N ASN A 41 22.27 -8.02 30.63
CA ASN A 41 23.40 -8.76 30.06
C ASN A 41 23.10 -10.09 29.35
N GLY A 42 21.86 -10.35 28.94
CA GLY A 42 21.52 -11.51 28.11
C GLY A 42 21.98 -11.36 26.64
N PRO A 43 22.21 -12.49 25.92
CA PRO A 43 22.52 -12.44 24.49
C PRO A 43 21.35 -11.87 23.69
N ALA A 44 21.66 -11.17 22.59
CA ALA A 44 20.64 -10.74 21.64
C ALA A 44 19.96 -11.95 21.02
N LYS A 45 18.62 -11.99 21.11
CA LYS A 45 17.78 -13.06 20.53
C LYS A 45 16.76 -12.40 19.61
N ALA A 46 16.70 -12.82 18.36
CA ALA A 46 15.60 -12.47 17.49
C ALA A 46 15.41 -13.56 16.44
N GLN A 47 14.20 -13.65 15.94
CA GLN A 47 13.81 -14.66 14.98
C GLN A 47 12.78 -14.09 14.00
N TYR A 48 12.98 -14.37 12.72
CA TYR A 48 11.97 -14.19 11.69
C TYR A 48 10.91 -15.30 11.80
N LEU A 49 9.63 -14.93 11.73
CA LEU A 49 8.51 -15.87 11.71
C LEU A 49 7.66 -15.63 10.46
N GLU A 50 7.37 -16.71 9.74
CA GLU A 50 6.44 -16.67 8.61
C GLU A 50 4.99 -16.69 9.12
N LYS A 51 4.07 -16.09 8.37
CA LYS A 51 2.64 -16.10 8.67
C LYS A 51 2.13 -17.55 8.75
N GLY A 52 1.36 -17.85 9.80
CA GLY A 52 0.83 -19.19 10.05
C GLY A 52 1.76 -20.12 10.84
N SER A 53 2.93 -19.66 11.30
CA SER A 53 3.76 -20.43 12.23
C SER A 53 3.00 -20.67 13.54
N GLU A 54 3.25 -21.84 14.18
CA GLU A 54 2.57 -22.23 15.43
C GLU A 54 2.71 -21.16 16.53
N HIS A 55 3.85 -20.48 16.57
CA HIS A 55 4.11 -19.41 17.54
C HIS A 55 3.21 -18.16 17.37
N LEU A 56 2.54 -17.99 16.23
CA LEU A 56 1.70 -16.81 15.95
C LEU A 56 0.21 -17.03 16.22
N GLN A 57 -0.28 -18.28 16.23
CA GLN A 57 -1.70 -18.62 16.26
C GLN A 57 -2.47 -17.93 17.41
N ASN A 58 -1.83 -17.77 18.56
CA ASN A 58 -2.45 -17.14 19.75
C ASN A 58 -2.35 -15.61 19.76
N PHE A 59 -1.64 -14.99 18.82
CA PHE A 59 -1.32 -13.55 18.85
C PHE A 59 -1.87 -12.77 17.66
N GLU A 60 -2.40 -13.43 16.62
CA GLU A 60 -2.88 -12.77 15.40
C GLU A 60 -3.97 -11.73 15.67
N GLU A 61 -4.93 -12.02 16.55
CA GLU A 61 -5.99 -11.05 16.89
C GLU A 61 -5.42 -9.79 17.59
N ARG A 62 -4.39 -9.94 18.42
CA ARG A 62 -3.73 -8.81 19.09
C ARG A 62 -2.92 -8.00 18.10
N LEU A 63 -2.23 -8.66 17.16
CA LEU A 63 -1.44 -8.02 16.10
C LEU A 63 -2.32 -7.32 15.05
N ASN A 64 -3.56 -7.71 14.89
CA ASN A 64 -4.52 -6.99 14.05
C ASN A 64 -4.91 -5.61 14.65
N LYS A 65 -4.76 -5.45 15.97
CA LYS A 65 -5.06 -4.20 16.68
C LYS A 65 -3.83 -3.33 16.93
N SER A 66 -2.65 -3.94 16.96
CA SER A 66 -1.37 -3.25 17.20
C SER A 66 -0.27 -3.90 16.39
N SER A 67 0.53 -3.11 15.67
CA SER A 67 1.66 -3.64 14.89
C SER A 67 2.76 -4.30 15.73
N ALA A 68 2.78 -4.05 17.04
CA ALA A 68 3.74 -4.66 17.98
C ALA A 68 3.08 -4.93 19.33
N ILE A 69 3.42 -6.07 19.93
CA ILE A 69 2.93 -6.50 21.24
C ILE A 69 4.06 -7.14 22.06
N CYS A 70 4.05 -6.91 23.37
CA CYS A 70 4.88 -7.70 24.28
C CYS A 70 4.16 -9.01 24.61
N ILE A 71 4.91 -10.11 24.57
CA ILE A 71 4.44 -11.46 24.89
C ILE A 71 5.47 -12.14 25.80
N GLN A 72 5.04 -13.22 26.46
CA GLN A 72 5.92 -14.04 27.30
C GLN A 72 5.93 -15.47 26.76
N ILE A 73 7.14 -16.03 26.62
CA ILE A 73 7.38 -17.41 26.18
C ILE A 73 8.42 -18.00 27.12
N ASP A 74 8.12 -19.10 27.81
CA ASP A 74 9.02 -19.79 28.74
C ASP A 74 9.65 -18.84 29.78
N ASP A 75 8.83 -17.98 30.39
CA ASP A 75 9.23 -16.96 31.38
C ASP A 75 10.19 -15.85 30.86
N GLU A 76 10.45 -15.82 29.55
CA GLU A 76 11.19 -14.74 28.90
C GLU A 76 10.23 -13.76 28.17
N ASP A 77 10.53 -12.46 28.25
CA ASP A 77 9.76 -11.43 27.59
C ASP A 77 10.24 -11.19 26.17
N TYR A 78 9.30 -11.07 25.24
CA TYR A 78 9.56 -10.80 23.83
C TYR A 78 8.71 -9.66 23.29
N LEU A 79 9.28 -8.91 22.35
CA LEU A 79 8.56 -7.99 21.48
C LEU A 79 8.26 -8.73 20.17
N LEU A 80 6.98 -8.95 19.89
CA LEU A 80 6.52 -9.50 18.61
C LEU A 80 5.98 -8.36 17.75
N THR A 81 6.61 -8.16 16.60
CA THR A 81 6.29 -7.07 15.66
C THR A 81 5.79 -7.64 14.34
N GLN A 82 4.65 -7.16 13.86
CA GLN A 82 4.18 -7.42 12.50
C GLN A 82 4.83 -6.41 11.55
N ILE A 83 5.53 -6.89 10.54
CA ILE A 83 6.19 -6.08 9.52
C ILE A 83 5.54 -6.36 8.17
N LYS A 84 4.98 -5.32 7.57
CA LYS A 84 4.33 -5.39 6.25
C LYS A 84 5.25 -4.77 5.21
N PRO A 85 5.24 -5.27 3.96
CA PRO A 85 5.90 -4.55 2.87
C PRO A 85 5.28 -3.15 2.72
N PRO A 86 6.01 -2.17 2.18
CA PRO A 86 5.44 -0.88 1.84
C PRO A 86 4.19 -1.04 0.98
N ALA A 87 3.19 -0.18 1.17
CA ALA A 87 2.04 -0.17 0.28
C ALA A 87 2.50 0.12 -1.15
N HIS A 88 1.93 -0.58 -2.13
CA HIS A 88 2.25 -0.40 -3.54
C HIS A 88 1.03 0.11 -4.29
N ILE A 89 1.15 1.30 -4.85
CA ILE A 89 0.06 1.89 -5.62
C ILE A 89 0.36 1.93 -7.11
N LEU A 90 -0.68 1.69 -7.91
CA LEU A 90 -0.67 1.89 -9.36
C LEU A 90 -1.34 3.22 -9.69
N ILE A 91 -0.65 4.08 -10.42
CA ILE A 91 -1.23 5.31 -11.00
C ILE A 91 -1.40 5.06 -12.51
N VAL A 92 -2.63 5.04 -13.00
CA VAL A 92 -2.93 4.93 -14.43
C VAL A 92 -3.21 6.32 -14.98
N GLY A 93 -2.23 6.86 -15.71
CA GLY A 93 -2.23 8.20 -16.24
C GLY A 93 -1.07 9.05 -15.73
N GLY A 94 -0.10 9.35 -16.59
CA GLY A 94 1.11 10.12 -16.29
C GLY A 94 1.02 11.57 -16.69
N GLY A 95 -0.16 12.21 -16.53
CA GLY A 95 -0.36 13.63 -16.74
C GLY A 95 0.29 14.48 -15.63
N VAL A 96 0.17 15.81 -15.78
CA VAL A 96 0.74 16.77 -14.81
C VAL A 96 0.14 16.60 -13.41
N ASP A 97 -1.14 16.26 -13.31
CA ASP A 97 -1.86 16.08 -12.05
C ASP A 97 -1.40 14.82 -11.27
N ALA A 98 -0.80 13.86 -11.97
CA ALA A 98 -0.26 12.66 -11.34
C ALA A 98 1.06 12.89 -10.59
N ARG A 99 1.76 13.99 -10.87
CA ARG A 99 3.07 14.27 -10.26
C ARG A 99 2.98 14.46 -8.75
N PRO A 100 2.15 15.40 -8.23
CA PRO A 100 2.04 15.58 -6.79
C PRO A 100 1.50 14.32 -6.08
N LEU A 101 0.62 13.55 -6.73
CA LEU A 101 0.13 12.29 -6.20
C LEU A 101 1.26 11.27 -6.02
N ALA A 102 2.11 11.11 -7.05
CA ALA A 102 3.25 10.20 -7.00
C ALA A 102 4.30 10.64 -5.97
N GLU A 103 4.65 11.93 -5.94
CA GLU A 103 5.62 12.50 -5.01
C GLU A 103 5.18 12.34 -3.54
N MET A 104 3.91 12.63 -3.24
CA MET A 104 3.36 12.46 -1.89
C MET A 104 3.28 10.98 -1.48
N ALA A 105 2.93 10.08 -2.39
CA ALA A 105 2.91 8.64 -2.10
C ALA A 105 4.32 8.13 -1.76
N VAL A 106 5.34 8.55 -2.50
CA VAL A 106 6.74 8.22 -2.18
C VAL A 106 7.17 8.82 -0.84
N ALA A 107 6.73 10.05 -0.52
CA ALA A 107 6.99 10.65 0.80
C ALA A 107 6.32 9.89 1.97
N LEU A 108 5.24 9.15 1.70
CA LEU A 108 4.62 8.20 2.63
C LEU A 108 5.35 6.84 2.70
N CYS A 109 6.51 6.72 2.04
CA CYS A 109 7.26 5.47 1.87
C CYS A 109 6.46 4.38 1.13
N TRP A 110 5.53 4.76 0.25
CA TRP A 110 4.83 3.82 -0.62
C TRP A 110 5.63 3.57 -1.90
N GLU A 111 5.50 2.38 -2.43
CA GLU A 111 5.98 2.07 -3.78
C GLU A 111 4.96 2.56 -4.81
N VAL A 112 5.45 3.14 -5.90
CA VAL A 112 4.62 3.72 -6.95
C VAL A 112 5.00 3.14 -8.30
N THR A 113 4.05 2.52 -8.97
CA THR A 113 4.14 2.18 -10.39
C THR A 113 3.20 3.09 -11.19
N LEU A 114 3.72 3.70 -12.23
CA LEU A 114 2.97 4.54 -13.15
C LEU A 114 2.71 3.77 -14.44
N CYS A 115 1.48 3.81 -14.96
CA CYS A 115 1.14 3.26 -16.27
C CYS A 115 0.55 4.35 -17.17
N ASP A 116 1.17 4.59 -18.32
CA ASP A 116 0.61 5.44 -19.37
C ASP A 116 1.20 5.04 -20.74
N PRO A 117 0.39 4.58 -21.70
CA PRO A 117 0.86 4.20 -23.03
C PRO A 117 1.34 5.39 -23.87
N ARG A 118 0.91 6.59 -23.53
CA ARG A 118 1.19 7.79 -24.33
C ARG A 118 2.63 8.27 -24.10
N PRO A 119 3.46 8.40 -25.17
CA PRO A 119 4.88 8.78 -25.01
C PRO A 119 5.12 10.16 -24.38
N ALA A 120 4.17 11.08 -24.53
CA ALA A 120 4.24 12.43 -23.98
C ALA A 120 4.04 12.46 -22.47
N ASN A 121 3.37 11.44 -21.91
CA ASN A 121 3.02 11.33 -20.51
C ASN A 121 3.98 10.40 -19.76
N GLY A 122 3.95 10.45 -18.44
CA GLY A 122 4.73 9.55 -17.60
C GLY A 122 6.23 9.53 -17.92
N ARG A 123 6.81 10.64 -18.32
CA ARG A 123 8.24 10.75 -18.63
C ARG A 123 9.05 10.61 -17.34
N ARG A 124 10.15 9.86 -17.40
CA ARG A 124 11.02 9.63 -16.24
C ARG A 124 11.51 10.92 -15.59
N GLU A 125 11.80 11.95 -16.38
CA GLU A 125 12.23 13.27 -15.88
C GLU A 125 11.17 13.99 -15.02
N ASN A 126 9.88 13.66 -15.20
CA ASN A 126 8.78 14.19 -14.42
C ASN A 126 8.37 13.29 -13.25
N PHE A 127 8.84 12.04 -13.22
CA PHE A 127 8.51 11.01 -12.24
C PHE A 127 9.78 10.29 -11.77
N MET A 128 10.78 11.05 -11.34
CA MET A 128 12.10 10.52 -10.97
C MET A 128 12.05 9.56 -9.78
N THR A 129 11.12 9.75 -8.88
CA THR A 129 11.03 9.01 -7.61
C THR A 129 10.14 7.77 -7.67
N VAL A 130 9.36 7.57 -8.75
CA VAL A 130 8.52 6.37 -8.87
C VAL A 130 9.38 5.14 -9.15
N ASN A 131 8.96 4.01 -8.62
CA ASN A 131 9.68 2.74 -8.75
C ASN A 131 9.73 2.27 -10.20
N GLU A 132 8.59 2.28 -10.88
CA GLU A 132 8.45 1.78 -12.24
C GLU A 132 7.53 2.62 -13.10
N ILE A 133 7.78 2.64 -14.41
CA ILE A 133 6.92 3.28 -15.42
C ILE A 133 6.62 2.25 -16.51
N LEU A 134 5.38 1.81 -16.56
CA LEU A 134 4.86 0.89 -17.56
C LEU A 134 4.36 1.68 -18.77
N ARG A 135 4.72 1.22 -19.98
CA ARG A 135 4.33 1.81 -21.26
C ARG A 135 3.27 0.98 -22.00
N CYS A 136 2.59 0.08 -21.29
CA CYS A 136 1.55 -0.76 -21.84
C CYS A 136 0.19 -0.04 -21.88
N GLU A 137 -0.70 -0.55 -22.72
CA GLU A 137 -2.12 -0.19 -22.67
C GLU A 137 -2.72 -0.71 -21.35
N PRO A 138 -3.72 -0.04 -20.76
CA PRO A 138 -4.32 -0.50 -19.52
C PRO A 138 -4.87 -1.93 -19.55
N ASN A 139 -5.33 -2.41 -20.71
CA ASN A 139 -5.80 -3.78 -20.86
C ASN A 139 -4.70 -4.83 -20.69
N ASP A 140 -3.44 -4.47 -20.94
CA ASP A 140 -2.30 -5.37 -20.84
C ASP A 140 -1.72 -5.41 -19.40
N LEU A 141 -2.25 -4.59 -18.49
CA LEU A 141 -1.81 -4.58 -17.08
C LEU A 141 -1.94 -5.93 -16.40
N SER A 142 -2.90 -6.77 -16.80
CA SER A 142 -3.06 -8.13 -16.26
C SER A 142 -1.88 -9.05 -16.54
N ASP A 143 -1.07 -8.74 -17.54
CA ASP A 143 0.11 -9.51 -17.93
C ASP A 143 1.35 -9.11 -17.13
N GLU A 144 1.28 -8.00 -16.40
CA GLU A 144 2.38 -7.53 -15.58
C GLU A 144 2.56 -8.37 -14.31
N PRO A 145 3.79 -8.77 -13.98
CA PRO A 145 4.06 -9.62 -12.82
C PRO A 145 3.56 -9.04 -11.49
N LEU A 146 3.52 -7.71 -11.39
CA LEU A 146 3.09 -7.00 -10.18
C LEU A 146 1.57 -6.76 -10.11
N PHE A 147 0.80 -7.15 -11.12
CA PHE A 147 -0.63 -6.83 -11.21
C PHE A 147 -1.43 -7.22 -9.96
N GLN A 148 -1.15 -8.39 -9.40
CA GLN A 148 -1.83 -8.89 -8.20
C GLN A 148 -1.23 -8.34 -6.89
N HIS A 149 -0.15 -7.58 -6.97
CA HIS A 149 0.57 -7.04 -5.80
C HIS A 149 0.28 -5.56 -5.51
N PHE A 150 -0.48 -4.89 -6.36
CA PHE A 150 -0.93 -3.53 -6.05
C PHE A 150 -1.93 -3.54 -4.92
N ASP A 151 -1.73 -2.67 -3.94
CA ASP A 151 -2.65 -2.45 -2.82
C ASP A 151 -3.78 -1.49 -3.17
N ALA A 152 -3.49 -0.54 -4.07
CA ALA A 152 -4.44 0.46 -4.53
C ALA A 152 -4.15 0.86 -5.98
N ALA A 153 -5.17 1.35 -6.67
CA ALA A 153 -5.03 1.93 -8.01
C ALA A 153 -5.79 3.25 -8.13
N ILE A 154 -5.19 4.23 -8.80
CA ILE A 154 -5.78 5.52 -9.09
C ILE A 154 -5.78 5.74 -10.60
N VAL A 155 -6.97 5.88 -11.20
CA VAL A 155 -7.15 6.08 -12.63
C VAL A 155 -7.40 7.55 -12.91
N MET A 156 -6.48 8.17 -13.68
CA MET A 156 -6.47 9.61 -13.95
C MET A 156 -5.86 9.95 -15.32
N THR A 157 -6.21 9.17 -16.35
CA THR A 157 -5.65 9.37 -17.70
C THR A 157 -6.24 10.59 -18.43
N HIS A 158 -7.37 11.13 -17.97
CA HIS A 158 -8.21 12.12 -18.66
C HIS A 158 -8.74 11.66 -20.04
N ASN A 159 -8.56 10.39 -20.39
CA ASN A 159 -9.08 9.76 -21.58
C ASN A 159 -10.12 8.69 -21.19
N LEU A 160 -11.37 8.86 -21.62
CA LEU A 160 -12.48 7.98 -21.21
C LEU A 160 -12.26 6.52 -21.61
N ARG A 161 -11.61 6.25 -22.77
CA ARG A 161 -11.32 4.88 -23.22
C ARG A 161 -10.25 4.24 -22.33
N LEU A 162 -9.12 4.92 -22.14
CA LEU A 162 -8.05 4.41 -21.26
C LEU A 162 -8.54 4.22 -19.82
N ASP A 163 -9.37 5.14 -19.31
CA ASP A 163 -9.97 5.00 -17.99
C ASP A 163 -10.91 3.78 -17.92
N ALA A 164 -11.72 3.54 -18.97
CA ALA A 164 -12.63 2.41 -19.03
C ALA A 164 -11.87 1.08 -19.11
N ASP A 165 -10.84 1.00 -19.92
CA ASP A 165 -9.97 -0.16 -20.07
C ASP A 165 -9.26 -0.47 -18.73
N ALA A 166 -8.70 0.55 -18.06
CA ALA A 166 -8.09 0.42 -16.75
C ALA A 166 -9.07 -0.09 -15.68
N ILE A 167 -10.25 0.54 -15.59
CA ILE A 167 -11.27 0.15 -14.62
C ILE A 167 -11.72 -1.30 -14.86
N ALA A 168 -11.88 -1.71 -16.12
CA ALA A 168 -12.32 -3.07 -16.45
C ALA A 168 -11.28 -4.11 -16.02
N VAL A 169 -10.01 -3.93 -16.37
CA VAL A 169 -8.96 -4.90 -16.02
C VAL A 169 -8.71 -4.94 -14.51
N LEU A 170 -8.74 -3.78 -13.83
CA LEU A 170 -8.51 -3.67 -12.39
C LEU A 170 -9.61 -4.36 -11.55
N GLN A 171 -10.80 -4.62 -12.11
CA GLN A 171 -11.78 -5.46 -11.42
C GLN A 171 -11.27 -6.88 -11.14
N ASN A 172 -10.22 -7.34 -11.84
CA ASN A 172 -9.61 -8.67 -11.63
C ASN A 172 -8.35 -8.63 -10.76
N SER A 173 -7.95 -7.46 -10.25
CA SER A 173 -6.78 -7.28 -9.39
C SER A 173 -7.12 -7.48 -7.91
N ASN A 174 -6.12 -7.41 -7.02
CA ASN A 174 -6.30 -7.50 -5.57
C ASN A 174 -6.30 -6.13 -4.87
N VAL A 175 -6.47 -5.03 -5.61
CA VAL A 175 -6.48 -3.69 -5.00
C VAL A 175 -7.62 -3.55 -3.99
N ARG A 176 -7.32 -2.92 -2.86
CA ARG A 176 -8.28 -2.60 -1.80
C ARG A 176 -8.95 -1.24 -2.01
N TYR A 177 -8.32 -0.38 -2.81
CA TYR A 177 -8.83 0.93 -3.18
C TYR A 177 -8.70 1.12 -4.70
N LEU A 178 -9.78 1.54 -5.34
CA LEU A 178 -9.82 1.88 -6.76
C LEU A 178 -10.43 3.27 -6.91
N GLY A 179 -9.58 4.28 -7.13
CA GLY A 179 -9.98 5.66 -7.33
C GLY A 179 -10.09 6.03 -8.81
N LEU A 180 -11.11 6.80 -9.17
CA LEU A 180 -11.24 7.42 -10.50
C LEU A 180 -11.32 8.93 -10.34
N LEU A 181 -10.38 9.64 -10.95
CA LEU A 181 -10.35 11.10 -10.96
C LEU A 181 -11.44 11.66 -11.87
N GLY A 182 -12.11 12.70 -11.38
CA GLY A 182 -13.10 13.46 -12.13
C GLY A 182 -14.52 13.35 -11.55
N PRO A 183 -15.46 14.15 -12.07
CA PRO A 183 -16.81 14.26 -11.51
C PRO A 183 -17.62 12.97 -11.69
N ILE A 184 -18.72 12.85 -10.93
CA ILE A 184 -19.61 11.68 -10.96
C ILE A 184 -20.10 11.32 -12.39
N ILE A 185 -20.34 12.33 -13.23
CA ILE A 185 -20.74 12.11 -14.63
C ILE A 185 -19.64 11.38 -15.42
N ARG A 186 -18.36 11.65 -15.10
CA ARG A 186 -17.24 10.93 -15.71
C ARG A 186 -17.26 9.46 -15.31
N LYS A 187 -17.45 9.16 -14.03
CA LYS A 187 -17.57 7.78 -13.53
C LYS A 187 -18.66 7.01 -14.29
N GLN A 188 -19.84 7.60 -14.45
CA GLN A 188 -20.95 6.98 -15.19
C GLN A 188 -20.58 6.67 -16.64
N ARG A 189 -19.91 7.59 -17.34
CA ARG A 189 -19.44 7.40 -18.72
C ARG A 189 -18.38 6.30 -18.83
N VAL A 190 -17.44 6.30 -17.91
CA VAL A 190 -16.37 5.27 -17.85
C VAL A 190 -16.99 3.88 -17.63
N LEU A 191 -17.89 3.74 -16.65
CA LEU A 191 -18.60 2.47 -16.42
C LEU A 191 -19.40 2.00 -17.64
N SER A 192 -20.09 2.92 -18.32
CA SER A 192 -20.82 2.60 -19.54
C SER A 192 -19.90 2.08 -20.66
N LEU A 193 -18.74 2.72 -20.86
CA LEU A 193 -17.76 2.30 -21.86
C LEU A 193 -17.12 0.95 -21.48
N ALA A 194 -16.82 0.74 -20.21
CA ALA A 194 -16.30 -0.52 -19.67
C ALA A 194 -17.35 -1.66 -19.68
N LYS A 195 -18.60 -1.37 -20.01
CA LYS A 195 -19.75 -2.30 -19.92
C LYS A 195 -19.95 -2.89 -18.52
N LEU A 196 -19.66 -2.09 -17.50
CA LEU A 196 -19.80 -2.42 -16.09
C LEU A 196 -21.01 -1.68 -15.52
N SER A 197 -21.68 -2.32 -14.56
CA SER A 197 -22.71 -1.68 -13.73
C SER A 197 -22.26 -1.64 -12.28
N GLU A 198 -22.61 -0.58 -11.57
CA GLU A 198 -22.09 -0.30 -10.23
C GLU A 198 -22.46 -1.38 -9.22
N ASP A 199 -23.62 -2.01 -9.37
CA ASP A 199 -24.12 -3.11 -8.55
C ASP A 199 -23.38 -4.45 -8.76
N LYS A 200 -22.59 -4.57 -9.84
CA LYS A 200 -21.84 -5.78 -10.20
C LYS A 200 -20.33 -5.62 -10.09
N LEU A 201 -19.86 -4.50 -9.56
CA LEU A 201 -18.44 -4.28 -9.35
C LEU A 201 -17.92 -5.23 -8.26
N ARG A 202 -16.84 -5.94 -8.55
CA ARG A 202 -16.11 -6.72 -7.55
C ARG A 202 -15.34 -5.80 -6.59
N ILE A 203 -14.77 -4.72 -7.14
CA ILE A 203 -14.07 -3.68 -6.40
C ILE A 203 -14.86 -2.39 -6.60
N SER A 204 -15.34 -1.82 -5.50
CA SER A 204 -16.03 -0.53 -5.55
C SER A 204 -15.11 0.59 -6.04
N ILE A 205 -15.67 1.55 -6.77
CA ILE A 205 -14.91 2.65 -7.36
C ILE A 205 -15.22 3.93 -6.61
N SER A 206 -14.21 4.51 -5.96
CA SER A 206 -14.26 5.88 -5.45
C SER A 206 -14.19 6.85 -6.64
N GLY A 207 -15.31 7.45 -6.99
CA GLY A 207 -15.38 8.39 -8.11
C GLY A 207 -16.54 9.37 -7.93
N PRO A 208 -16.23 10.64 -7.65
CA PRO A 208 -14.93 11.30 -7.54
C PRO A 208 -14.02 10.70 -6.47
N ALA A 209 -12.75 10.46 -6.81
CA ALA A 209 -11.77 10.00 -5.85
C ALA A 209 -11.39 11.13 -4.88
N GLY A 210 -11.22 10.77 -3.60
CA GLY A 210 -10.74 11.66 -2.56
C GLY A 210 -11.77 12.06 -1.51
N LEU A 211 -11.28 12.43 -0.35
CA LEU A 211 -12.08 12.99 0.74
C LEU A 211 -12.45 14.44 0.46
N ARG A 212 -13.55 14.91 1.02
CA ARG A 212 -13.95 16.34 0.92
C ARG A 212 -13.09 17.21 1.85
N LEU A 213 -11.90 17.59 1.38
CA LEU A 213 -10.98 18.48 2.11
C LEU A 213 -11.07 19.94 1.68
N GLY A 214 -11.82 20.26 0.58
CA GLY A 214 -12.06 21.63 0.11
C GLY A 214 -10.98 22.16 -0.81
N GLY A 215 -10.01 21.35 -1.25
CA GLY A 215 -8.95 21.76 -2.16
C GLY A 215 -9.34 21.67 -3.64
N GLU A 216 -8.72 22.51 -4.47
CA GLU A 216 -8.90 22.55 -5.92
C GLU A 216 -7.59 22.40 -6.69
N LEU A 217 -6.44 22.66 -6.05
CA LEU A 217 -5.12 22.52 -6.66
C LEU A 217 -4.72 21.03 -6.78
N PRO A 218 -3.89 20.67 -7.76
CA PRO A 218 -3.45 19.27 -7.95
C PRO A 218 -2.86 18.64 -6.69
N GLU A 219 -2.10 19.40 -5.90
CA GLU A 219 -1.50 18.95 -4.65
C GLU A 219 -2.56 18.68 -3.57
N GLU A 220 -3.58 19.51 -3.48
CA GLU A 220 -4.68 19.36 -2.52
C GLU A 220 -5.58 18.18 -2.89
N ILE A 221 -5.80 17.97 -4.20
CA ILE A 221 -6.52 16.81 -4.74
C ILE A 221 -5.71 15.53 -4.46
N ALA A 222 -4.39 15.56 -4.65
CA ALA A 222 -3.50 14.43 -4.36
C ALA A 222 -3.57 14.04 -2.87
N LEU A 223 -3.50 15.02 -1.96
CA LEU A 223 -3.68 14.80 -0.53
C LEU A 223 -5.02 14.15 -0.21
N SER A 224 -6.10 14.66 -0.81
CA SER A 224 -7.46 14.16 -0.64
C SER A 224 -7.58 12.68 -1.06
N ILE A 225 -7.02 12.32 -2.23
CA ILE A 225 -7.02 10.95 -2.77
C ILE A 225 -6.19 10.01 -1.88
N LEU A 226 -4.98 10.42 -1.50
CA LEU A 226 -4.13 9.57 -0.65
C LEU A 226 -4.71 9.37 0.74
N ALA A 227 -5.38 10.36 1.30
CA ALA A 227 -6.06 10.23 2.59
C ALA A 227 -7.23 9.23 2.53
N GLU A 228 -8.06 9.26 1.45
CA GLU A 228 -9.11 8.26 1.24
C GLU A 228 -8.52 6.87 1.02
N CYS A 229 -7.49 6.78 0.18
CA CYS A 229 -6.77 5.54 -0.10
C CYS A 229 -6.21 4.91 1.19
N GLN A 230 -5.50 5.68 2.01
CA GLN A 230 -4.94 5.25 3.29
C GLN A 230 -6.03 4.74 4.23
N SER A 231 -7.13 5.47 4.36
CA SER A 231 -8.27 5.10 5.20
C SER A 231 -8.87 3.76 4.75
N THR A 232 -9.09 3.60 3.44
CA THR A 232 -9.68 2.40 2.85
C THR A 232 -8.76 1.19 3.00
N MET A 233 -7.46 1.34 2.70
CA MET A 233 -6.48 0.24 2.84
C MET A 233 -6.35 -0.26 4.27
N ASN A 234 -6.57 0.60 5.26
CA ASN A 234 -6.53 0.23 6.68
C ASN A 234 -7.90 -0.10 7.28
N SER A 235 -8.96 -0.15 6.46
CA SER A 235 -10.33 -0.42 6.91
C SER A 235 -10.78 0.51 8.04
N THR A 236 -10.36 1.77 7.97
CA THR A 236 -10.72 2.81 8.95
C THR A 236 -11.67 3.83 8.35
N LYS A 237 -12.33 4.60 9.20
CA LYS A 237 -13.10 5.77 8.77
C LYS A 237 -12.24 7.02 8.90
N ALA A 238 -12.21 7.82 7.84
CA ALA A 238 -11.51 9.10 7.84
C ALA A 238 -12.26 10.13 8.69
N THR A 239 -11.99 10.13 9.99
CA THR A 239 -12.54 11.07 10.96
C THR A 239 -11.41 11.72 11.76
N ALA A 240 -11.64 12.92 12.28
CA ALA A 240 -10.67 13.55 13.17
C ALA A 240 -10.50 12.71 14.44
N LEU A 241 -9.25 12.50 14.88
CA LEU A 241 -8.94 11.74 16.10
C LEU A 241 -9.62 12.29 17.35
N SER A 242 -9.89 13.61 17.39
CA SER A 242 -10.62 14.26 18.48
C SER A 242 -12.08 13.85 18.62
N TYR A 243 -12.67 13.25 17.57
CA TYR A 243 -14.04 12.75 17.57
C TYR A 243 -14.13 11.22 17.75
N GLY A 244 -12.99 10.53 17.79
CA GLY A 244 -12.90 9.10 18.03
C GLY A 244 -12.76 8.81 19.53
N LYS A 245 -13.87 8.63 20.23
CA LYS A 245 -13.93 7.94 21.52
C LYS A 245 -14.84 6.74 21.40
#